data_054e3ac97544260129e0b598eeb95f3c
#
_entry.id   054e3ac97544260129e0b598eeb95f3c
#
_cell.length_a   1.000
_cell.length_b   1.000
_cell.length_c   1.000
_cell.angle_alpha   90.00
_cell.angle_beta   90.00
_cell.angle_gamma   90.00
#
_symmetry.space_group_name_H-M   'P 1'
#
loop_
_entity.id
_entity.type
_entity.pdbx_description
1 polymer ?
#
loop_
_entity_poly.entity_id
_entity_poly.type
_entity_poly.pdbx_seq_one_letter_code
_entity_poly.pdbx_strand_id
1 'polypeptide(L)'
;MSRSLALAFLSCAVASRLFAQDPTSTPEKRGGWFTRMLHPFQSAPAPTYKDPRLRGLALDLKLSPQPVKLSEVRQLEVKITLTNVSKRAVTLDFPSDQRVEIYLKNSSDAILTTWSDNHAFDPKPGNILINPQEHVYYAETIATRDLTPNKVFVVEVFFPQYLELRVRQKFLTAP
;
A
#
# COMPACT_ATOMS: atom_id res chain seq x y z
N MET A 1 71.75 -25.79 -9.17
CA MET A 1 72.77 -24.76 -9.03
C MET A 1 72.10 -23.49 -8.60
N SER A 2 72.42 -23.13 -7.35
CA SER A 2 72.76 -21.77 -6.85
C SER A 2 71.62 -20.77 -6.77
N ARG A 3 71.06 -20.51 -5.55
CA ARG A 3 71.40 -19.45 -4.58
C ARG A 3 71.13 -18.06 -5.11
N SER A 4 70.27 -17.23 -4.52
CA SER A 4 70.56 -16.51 -3.29
C SER A 4 69.30 -15.78 -2.72
N LEU A 5 69.29 -15.80 -1.42
CA LEU A 5 68.50 -14.93 -0.52
C LEU A 5 68.83 -13.45 -0.74
N ALA A 6 67.83 -12.57 -0.57
CA ALA A 6 68.04 -11.24 0.00
C ALA A 6 66.82 -10.81 0.83
N LEU A 7 67.05 -10.77 2.12
CA LEU A 7 66.21 -10.04 3.12
C LEU A 7 66.45 -8.54 2.97
N ALA A 8 65.42 -7.72 3.08
CA ALA A 8 65.55 -6.34 3.55
C ALA A 8 64.25 -5.84 4.19
N PHE A 9 64.21 -5.81 5.46
CA PHE A 9 63.84 -4.85 6.50
C PHE A 9 62.93 -3.67 6.11
N LEU A 10 61.78 -3.65 6.74
CA LEU A 10 61.31 -2.74 7.80
C LEU A 10 61.20 -1.26 7.45
N SER A 11 59.98 -0.75 7.37
CA SER A 11 59.62 0.53 7.98
C SER A 11 58.14 0.62 8.30
N CYS A 12 57.90 0.65 9.60
CA CYS A 12 56.60 0.92 10.22
C CYS A 12 56.37 2.42 10.18
N ALA A 13 55.38 2.88 9.40
CA ALA A 13 54.84 4.24 9.48
C ALA A 13 53.44 4.17 10.05
N VAL A 14 53.32 4.39 11.35
CA VAL A 14 52.04 4.59 12.04
C VAL A 14 51.51 5.97 11.66
N ALA A 15 50.61 6.02 10.74
CA ALA A 15 49.83 7.24 10.45
C ALA A 15 48.58 7.22 11.32
N SER A 16 48.63 7.91 12.44
CA SER A 16 47.48 8.24 13.27
C SER A 16 46.53 9.12 12.49
N ARG A 17 45.48 8.56 11.91
CA ARG A 17 44.34 9.34 11.39
C ARG A 17 43.42 9.67 12.56
N LEU A 18 43.43 10.93 12.94
CA LEU A 18 42.39 11.56 13.74
C LEU A 18 41.07 11.41 12.99
N PHE A 19 40.18 10.60 13.52
CA PHE A 19 38.77 10.59 13.12
C PHE A 19 38.14 11.86 13.67
N ALA A 20 37.88 12.82 12.81
CA ALA A 20 36.92 13.88 13.08
C ALA A 20 35.55 13.23 13.26
N GLN A 21 35.04 13.23 14.50
CA GLN A 21 33.68 12.89 14.80
C GLN A 21 32.78 14.01 14.26
N ASP A 22 31.95 13.68 13.30
CA ASP A 22 30.84 14.51 12.83
C ASP A 22 29.74 14.52 13.91
N PRO A 23 29.41 15.64 14.56
CA PRO A 23 28.41 15.69 15.63
C PRO A 23 27.03 16.03 15.08
N THR A 24 26.47 15.23 14.18
CA THR A 24 25.09 15.45 13.74
C THR A 24 24.38 14.13 13.36
N SER A 25 24.44 13.15 14.23
CA SER A 25 23.46 12.08 14.21
C SER A 25 22.48 12.33 15.37
N THR A 26 21.39 13.01 15.06
CA THR A 26 20.23 13.06 15.94
C THR A 26 19.77 11.62 16.20
N PRO A 27 19.66 11.18 17.46
CA PRO A 27 19.20 9.83 17.74
C PRO A 27 17.75 9.68 17.28
N GLU A 28 17.54 8.89 16.25
CA GLU A 28 16.23 8.44 15.84
C GLU A 28 15.57 7.76 17.05
N LYS A 29 14.58 8.40 17.64
CA LYS A 29 13.78 7.84 18.73
C LYS A 29 13.08 6.60 18.19
N ARG A 30 13.69 5.44 18.33
CA ARG A 30 13.00 4.15 18.24
C ARG A 30 11.97 4.13 19.35
N GLY A 31 10.74 4.46 19.03
CA GLY A 31 9.59 4.29 19.90
C GLY A 31 9.53 2.84 20.33
N GLY A 32 9.89 2.56 21.59
CA GLY A 32 9.90 1.22 22.14
C GLY A 32 8.51 0.62 22.11
N TRP A 33 8.41 -0.71 22.07
CA TRP A 33 7.15 -1.47 22.05
C TRP A 33 6.21 -1.09 23.20
N PHE A 34 6.72 -0.61 24.32
CA PHE A 34 5.96 -0.06 25.45
C PHE A 34 5.11 1.17 25.09
N THR A 35 5.56 2.01 24.13
CA THR A 35 4.79 3.19 23.69
C THR A 35 3.51 2.78 22.96
N ARG A 36 3.52 1.63 22.28
CA ARG A 36 2.33 1.07 21.61
C ARG A 36 1.29 0.52 22.59
N MET A 37 1.72 0.08 23.77
CA MET A 37 0.81 -0.44 24.80
C MET A 37 0.05 0.67 25.52
N LEU A 38 0.65 1.86 25.64
CA LEU A 38 0.06 3.00 26.34
C LEU A 38 -0.87 3.86 25.48
N HIS A 39 -0.81 3.71 24.15
CA HIS A 39 -1.64 4.49 23.21
C HIS A 39 -2.30 3.59 22.16
N PRO A 40 -3.26 2.74 22.56
CA PRO A 40 -3.95 1.84 21.63
C PRO A 40 -4.77 2.58 20.54
N PHE A 41 -4.98 3.88 20.69
CA PHE A 41 -5.72 4.74 19.76
C PHE A 41 -4.83 5.69 18.95
N GLN A 42 -3.51 5.46 18.89
CA GLN A 42 -2.70 6.21 17.94
C GLN A 42 -3.15 5.82 16.53
N SER A 43 -3.86 6.73 15.91
CA SER A 43 -4.21 6.62 14.49
C SER A 43 -2.94 6.37 13.68
N ALA A 44 -3.01 5.46 12.70
CA ALA A 44 -1.91 5.27 11.76
C ALA A 44 -1.48 6.64 11.20
N PRO A 45 -0.18 6.88 10.97
CA PRO A 45 0.27 8.13 10.39
C PRO A 45 -0.52 8.41 9.11
N ALA A 46 -0.99 9.64 8.99
CA ALA A 46 -1.76 10.07 7.83
C ALA A 46 -0.94 9.80 6.55
N PRO A 47 -1.58 9.29 5.49
CA PRO A 47 -0.87 9.00 4.26
C PRO A 47 -0.21 10.28 3.73
N THR A 48 1.07 10.16 3.35
CA THR A 48 1.81 11.27 2.75
C THR A 48 1.51 11.29 1.26
N TYR A 49 0.68 12.24 0.82
CA TYR A 49 0.38 12.43 -0.60
C TYR A 49 1.47 13.24 -1.28
N LYS A 50 2.03 12.72 -2.37
CA LYS A 50 2.96 13.43 -3.25
C LYS A 50 2.22 14.51 -4.04
N ASP A 51 1.02 14.19 -4.53
CA ASP A 51 0.13 15.15 -5.18
C ASP A 51 -0.77 15.84 -4.14
N PRO A 52 -0.62 17.15 -3.91
CA PRO A 52 -1.43 17.88 -2.93
C PRO A 52 -2.94 17.83 -3.21
N ARG A 53 -3.36 17.61 -4.47
CA ARG A 53 -4.77 17.52 -4.85
C ARG A 53 -5.46 16.32 -4.19
N LEU A 54 -4.72 15.21 -4.01
CA LEU A 54 -5.25 13.97 -3.47
C LEU A 54 -5.54 14.06 -1.97
N ARG A 55 -4.96 15.01 -1.24
CA ARG A 55 -5.21 15.20 0.21
C ARG A 55 -6.66 15.52 0.54
N GLY A 56 -7.39 16.04 -0.44
CA GLY A 56 -8.81 16.33 -0.32
C GLY A 56 -9.74 15.19 -0.71
N LEU A 57 -9.21 14.02 -1.05
CA LEU A 57 -9.98 12.85 -1.44
C LEU A 57 -9.96 11.80 -0.33
N ALA A 58 -11.12 11.29 0.03
CA ALA A 58 -11.30 10.17 0.95
C ALA A 58 -11.80 8.95 0.19
N LEU A 59 -11.19 7.79 0.45
CA LEU A 59 -11.56 6.53 -0.16
C LEU A 59 -12.12 5.61 0.92
N ASP A 60 -13.37 5.15 0.74
CA ASP A 60 -14.05 4.17 1.59
C ASP A 60 -14.27 2.87 0.83
N LEU A 61 -14.24 1.75 1.55
CA LEU A 61 -14.41 0.41 1.01
C LEU A 61 -15.41 -0.36 1.86
N LYS A 62 -16.40 -0.96 1.22
CA LYS A 62 -17.36 -1.88 1.85
C LYS A 62 -17.41 -3.19 1.09
N LEU A 63 -17.33 -4.28 1.83
CA LEU A 63 -17.44 -5.64 1.30
C LEU A 63 -18.80 -6.24 1.69
N SER A 64 -19.46 -6.93 0.78
CA SER A 64 -20.76 -7.55 1.02
C SER A 64 -20.86 -8.91 0.30
N PRO A 65 -21.41 -9.94 0.94
CA PRO A 65 -21.87 -9.99 2.33
C PRO A 65 -20.72 -10.16 3.33
N GLN A 66 -20.97 -9.84 4.60
CA GLN A 66 -20.08 -10.16 5.70
C GLN A 66 -20.88 -10.77 6.87
N PRO A 67 -20.40 -11.90 7.46
CA PRO A 67 -19.21 -12.69 7.08
C PRO A 67 -19.36 -13.35 5.71
N VAL A 68 -18.22 -13.66 5.06
CA VAL A 68 -18.20 -14.32 3.76
C VAL A 68 -18.35 -15.83 3.96
N LYS A 69 -19.55 -16.36 3.80
CA LYS A 69 -19.83 -17.81 3.86
C LYS A 69 -19.52 -18.45 2.51
N LEU A 70 -18.47 -19.24 2.42
CA LEU A 70 -18.00 -19.82 1.16
C LEU A 70 -18.96 -20.84 0.54
N SER A 71 -19.84 -21.44 1.35
CA SER A 71 -20.93 -22.30 0.87
C SER A 71 -22.01 -21.53 0.09
N GLU A 72 -22.21 -20.26 0.39
CA GLU A 72 -23.29 -19.43 -0.16
C GLU A 72 -22.76 -18.36 -1.14
N VAL A 73 -21.56 -17.83 -0.89
CA VAL A 73 -21.01 -16.66 -1.60
C VAL A 73 -19.96 -17.10 -2.62
N ARG A 74 -20.27 -16.96 -3.90
CA ARG A 74 -19.35 -17.27 -5.02
C ARG A 74 -18.58 -16.02 -5.49
N GLN A 75 -19.16 -14.85 -5.25
CA GLN A 75 -18.56 -13.55 -5.57
C GLN A 75 -18.76 -12.61 -4.40
N LEU A 76 -17.71 -11.92 -4.01
CA LEU A 76 -17.74 -10.89 -2.98
C LEU A 76 -17.91 -9.54 -3.67
N GLU A 77 -18.95 -8.81 -3.30
CA GLU A 77 -19.16 -7.44 -3.79
C GLU A 77 -18.21 -6.47 -3.09
N VAL A 78 -17.59 -5.61 -3.88
CA VAL A 78 -16.61 -4.60 -3.47
C VAL A 78 -17.18 -3.24 -3.83
N LYS A 79 -17.75 -2.54 -2.86
CA LYS A 79 -18.27 -1.17 -3.04
C LYS A 79 -17.21 -0.16 -2.62
N ILE A 80 -16.87 0.72 -3.54
CA ILE A 80 -15.84 1.74 -3.37
C ILE A 80 -16.51 3.10 -3.48
N THR A 81 -16.24 3.97 -2.52
CA THR A 81 -16.73 5.36 -2.53
C THR A 81 -15.55 6.31 -2.46
N LEU A 82 -15.37 7.11 -3.50
CA LEU A 82 -14.40 8.19 -3.53
C LEU A 82 -15.12 9.50 -3.27
N THR A 83 -14.75 10.21 -2.21
CA THR A 83 -15.39 11.46 -1.77
C THR A 83 -14.39 12.60 -1.83
N ASN A 84 -14.79 13.72 -2.42
CA ASN A 84 -14.04 14.96 -2.30
C ASN A 84 -14.46 15.72 -1.03
N VAL A 85 -13.64 15.61 0.01
CA VAL A 85 -13.87 16.31 1.30
C VAL A 85 -13.24 17.71 1.33
N SER A 86 -12.62 18.15 0.24
CA SER A 86 -12.04 19.48 0.11
C SER A 86 -13.09 20.52 -0.29
N LYS A 87 -12.67 21.79 -0.27
CA LYS A 87 -13.51 22.93 -0.72
C LYS A 87 -13.34 23.27 -2.21
N ARG A 88 -12.51 22.52 -2.93
CA ARG A 88 -12.20 22.76 -4.35
C ARG A 88 -12.52 21.51 -5.15
N ALA A 89 -12.98 21.70 -6.39
CA ALA A 89 -13.13 20.59 -7.32
C ALA A 89 -11.76 19.95 -7.61
N VAL A 90 -11.74 18.64 -7.76
CA VAL A 90 -10.55 17.83 -8.10
C VAL A 90 -10.82 17.09 -9.40
N THR A 91 -9.89 17.21 -10.35
CA THR A 91 -9.93 16.41 -11.59
C THR A 91 -8.89 15.31 -11.50
N LEU A 92 -9.31 14.08 -11.80
CA LEU A 92 -8.45 12.92 -11.95
C LEU A 92 -8.44 12.50 -13.42
N ASP A 93 -7.24 12.34 -13.99
CA ASP A 93 -7.03 11.96 -15.37
C ASP A 93 -6.60 10.49 -15.45
N PHE A 94 -7.11 9.76 -16.43
CA PHE A 94 -6.85 8.32 -16.63
C PHE A 94 -6.48 8.05 -18.09
N PRO A 95 -5.46 7.20 -18.35
CA PRO A 95 -5.03 6.88 -19.70
C PRO A 95 -5.95 5.86 -20.42
N SER A 96 -6.83 5.20 -19.68
CA SER A 96 -7.78 4.20 -20.16
C SER A 96 -9.10 4.34 -19.40
N ASP A 97 -10.05 3.46 -19.63
CA ASP A 97 -11.28 3.38 -18.86
C ASP A 97 -11.11 2.64 -17.51
N GLN A 98 -9.97 2.02 -17.25
CA GLN A 98 -9.66 1.48 -15.93
C GLN A 98 -9.53 2.60 -14.89
N ARG A 99 -10.37 2.56 -13.86
CA ARG A 99 -10.37 3.53 -12.77
C ARG A 99 -9.74 2.95 -11.51
N VAL A 100 -10.07 1.71 -11.20
CA VAL A 100 -9.66 1.03 -9.97
C VAL A 100 -8.93 -0.27 -10.29
N GLU A 101 -8.12 -0.71 -9.33
CA GLU A 101 -7.54 -2.04 -9.28
C GLU A 101 -7.89 -2.66 -7.93
N ILE A 102 -8.16 -3.97 -7.93
CA ILE A 102 -8.53 -4.69 -6.72
C ILE A 102 -7.65 -5.93 -6.60
N TYR A 103 -6.95 -6.03 -5.48
CA TYR A 103 -6.20 -7.22 -5.10
C TYR A 103 -6.92 -7.96 -3.99
N LEU A 104 -7.12 -9.26 -4.17
CA LEU A 104 -7.43 -10.18 -3.10
C LEU A 104 -6.14 -10.79 -2.58
N LYS A 105 -5.89 -10.64 -1.29
CA LYS A 105 -4.64 -11.07 -0.63
C LYS A 105 -4.92 -12.00 0.54
N ASN A 106 -3.96 -12.86 0.82
CA ASN A 106 -3.99 -13.66 2.06
C ASN A 106 -3.45 -12.85 3.26
N SER A 107 -3.44 -13.48 4.43
CA SER A 107 -2.95 -12.86 5.67
C SER A 107 -1.44 -12.54 5.65
N SER A 108 -0.67 -13.17 4.74
CA SER A 108 0.77 -12.92 4.53
C SER A 108 1.02 -11.84 3.47
N ASP A 109 -0.03 -11.13 3.02
CA ASP A 109 0.00 -10.08 2.00
C ASP A 109 0.32 -10.58 0.58
N ALA A 110 0.32 -11.90 0.34
CA ALA A 110 0.48 -12.47 -1.01
C ALA A 110 -0.82 -12.28 -1.80
N ILE A 111 -0.70 -11.82 -3.06
CA ILE A 111 -1.80 -11.63 -3.98
C ILE A 111 -2.31 -12.99 -4.44
N LEU A 112 -3.60 -13.26 -4.27
CA LEU A 112 -4.30 -14.45 -4.74
C LEU A 112 -5.01 -14.18 -6.07
N THR A 113 -5.58 -12.99 -6.22
CA THR A 113 -6.32 -12.58 -7.41
C THR A 113 -6.07 -11.12 -7.68
N THR A 114 -5.85 -10.80 -8.95
CA THR A 114 -5.85 -9.44 -9.50
C THR A 114 -7.14 -9.28 -10.30
N TRP A 115 -7.97 -8.30 -9.93
CA TRP A 115 -9.27 -8.10 -10.57
C TRP A 115 -9.14 -7.80 -12.06
N SER A 116 -8.18 -6.98 -12.44
CA SER A 116 -7.95 -6.58 -13.83
C SER A 116 -7.53 -7.72 -14.77
N ASP A 117 -7.01 -8.86 -14.24
CA ASP A 117 -6.58 -9.98 -15.08
C ASP A 117 -7.71 -10.59 -15.93
N ASN A 118 -8.96 -10.37 -15.53
CA ASN A 118 -10.15 -10.87 -16.23
C ASN A 118 -10.97 -9.75 -16.90
N HIS A 119 -10.40 -8.55 -17.07
CA HIS A 119 -11.06 -7.39 -17.65
C HIS A 119 -10.27 -6.86 -18.84
N ALA A 120 -10.99 -6.51 -19.90
CA ALA A 120 -10.42 -5.75 -21.01
C ALA A 120 -10.76 -4.27 -20.81
N PHE A 121 -9.78 -3.40 -20.95
CA PHE A 121 -9.95 -1.95 -20.80
C PHE A 121 -9.74 -1.25 -22.14
N ASP A 122 -10.62 -0.31 -22.44
CA ASP A 122 -10.46 0.56 -23.60
C ASP A 122 -9.29 1.55 -23.33
N PRO A 123 -8.27 1.64 -24.21
CA PRO A 123 -7.16 2.58 -24.08
C PRO A 123 -7.54 4.03 -24.33
N LYS A 124 -8.82 4.35 -24.22
CA LYS A 124 -9.34 5.72 -24.40
C LYS A 124 -9.11 6.54 -23.13
N PRO A 125 -8.32 7.64 -23.20
CA PRO A 125 -8.15 8.56 -22.08
C PRO A 125 -9.47 9.20 -21.66
N GLY A 126 -9.59 9.45 -20.35
CA GLY A 126 -10.75 10.14 -19.78
C GLY A 126 -10.41 10.82 -18.48
N ASN A 127 -11.30 11.65 -18.00
CA ASN A 127 -11.17 12.30 -16.70
C ASN A 127 -12.46 12.21 -15.88
N ILE A 128 -12.33 12.44 -14.57
CA ILE A 128 -13.43 12.55 -13.64
C ILE A 128 -13.24 13.87 -12.89
N LEU A 129 -14.25 14.75 -12.97
CA LEU A 129 -14.34 15.96 -12.16
C LEU A 129 -15.16 15.63 -10.91
N ILE A 130 -14.62 15.87 -9.73
CA ILE A 130 -15.26 15.59 -8.45
C ILE A 130 -15.43 16.94 -7.72
N ASN A 131 -16.66 17.43 -7.63
CA ASN A 131 -16.96 18.68 -6.95
C ASN A 131 -16.81 18.54 -5.42
N PRO A 132 -16.73 19.64 -4.66
CA PRO A 132 -16.75 19.58 -3.20
C PRO A 132 -17.95 18.79 -2.67
N GLN A 133 -17.69 17.85 -1.74
CA GLN A 133 -18.67 16.94 -1.14
C GLN A 133 -19.32 15.94 -2.10
N GLU A 134 -18.87 15.88 -3.35
CA GLU A 134 -19.35 14.88 -4.30
C GLU A 134 -18.76 13.50 -4.00
N HIS A 135 -19.58 12.46 -4.30
CA HIS A 135 -19.24 11.06 -4.16
C HIS A 135 -19.24 10.38 -5.53
N VAL A 136 -18.17 9.65 -5.83
CA VAL A 136 -18.08 8.77 -6.99
C VAL A 136 -18.09 7.33 -6.49
N TYR A 137 -18.95 6.50 -7.08
CA TYR A 137 -19.17 5.13 -6.65
C TYR A 137 -18.69 4.14 -7.71
N TYR A 138 -18.04 3.08 -7.25
CA TYR A 138 -17.73 1.91 -8.05
C TYR A 138 -18.25 0.67 -7.32
N ALA A 139 -18.80 -0.27 -8.07
CA ALA A 139 -19.28 -1.54 -7.54
C ALA A 139 -18.74 -2.66 -8.44
N GLU A 140 -17.85 -3.46 -7.86
CA GLU A 140 -17.17 -4.55 -8.55
C GLU A 140 -17.35 -5.85 -7.80
N THR A 141 -17.01 -6.96 -8.43
CA THR A 141 -17.06 -8.27 -7.78
C THR A 141 -15.74 -9.01 -7.92
N ILE A 142 -15.38 -9.77 -6.89
CA ILE A 142 -14.21 -10.62 -6.91
C ILE A 142 -14.60 -12.06 -6.54
N ALA A 143 -14.05 -13.04 -7.29
CA ALA A 143 -14.36 -14.44 -7.05
C ALA A 143 -13.81 -14.93 -5.71
N THR A 144 -14.60 -15.80 -5.03
CA THR A 144 -14.24 -16.37 -3.72
C THR A 144 -13.78 -17.82 -3.79
N ARG A 145 -13.70 -18.41 -5.02
CA ARG A 145 -13.41 -19.84 -5.23
C ARG A 145 -12.08 -20.32 -4.64
N ASP A 146 -11.08 -19.41 -4.62
CA ASP A 146 -9.73 -19.72 -4.16
C ASP A 146 -9.52 -19.45 -2.66
N LEU A 147 -10.60 -19.09 -1.96
CA LEU A 147 -10.58 -18.84 -0.53
C LEU A 147 -10.83 -20.10 0.27
N THR A 148 -10.20 -20.19 1.43
CA THR A 148 -10.40 -21.29 2.38
C THR A 148 -11.19 -20.80 3.60
N PRO A 149 -12.03 -21.65 4.22
CA PRO A 149 -12.84 -21.26 5.37
C PRO A 149 -11.98 -20.98 6.62
N ASN A 150 -12.54 -20.18 7.53
CA ASN A 150 -11.94 -19.83 8.81
C ASN A 150 -10.56 -19.16 8.68
N LYS A 151 -10.37 -18.37 7.62
CA LYS A 151 -9.15 -17.60 7.37
C LYS A 151 -9.47 -16.11 7.19
N VAL A 152 -8.47 -15.29 7.49
CA VAL A 152 -8.53 -13.85 7.24
C VAL A 152 -7.89 -13.55 5.90
N PHE A 153 -8.60 -12.79 5.10
CA PHE A 153 -8.14 -12.26 3.83
C PHE A 153 -8.22 -10.72 3.82
N VAL A 154 -7.60 -10.11 2.83
CA VAL A 154 -7.56 -8.66 2.66
C VAL A 154 -7.98 -8.33 1.23
N VAL A 155 -8.96 -7.45 1.09
CA VAL A 155 -9.20 -6.74 -0.16
C VAL A 155 -8.44 -5.42 -0.11
N GLU A 156 -7.62 -5.17 -1.10
CA GLU A 156 -6.92 -3.91 -1.30
C GLU A 156 -7.40 -3.28 -2.60
N VAL A 157 -7.88 -2.06 -2.51
CA VAL A 157 -8.34 -1.27 -3.66
C VAL A 157 -7.46 -0.05 -3.80
N PHE A 158 -7.08 0.28 -5.02
CA PHE A 158 -6.34 1.50 -5.32
C PHE A 158 -6.62 1.99 -6.75
N PHE A 159 -6.27 3.24 -7.00
CA PHE A 159 -6.31 3.83 -8.33
C PHE A 159 -4.94 3.68 -8.97
N PRO A 160 -4.78 2.96 -10.12
CA PRO A 160 -3.47 2.68 -10.71
C PRO A 160 -2.66 3.94 -11.04
N GLN A 161 -3.33 5.03 -11.42
CA GLN A 161 -2.68 6.32 -11.71
C GLN A 161 -2.39 7.14 -10.46
N TYR A 162 -3.02 6.81 -9.32
CA TYR A 162 -2.95 7.56 -8.06
C TYR A 162 -2.76 6.57 -6.90
N LEU A 163 -1.58 5.97 -6.80
CA LEU A 163 -1.29 4.89 -5.83
C LEU A 163 -1.48 5.30 -4.36
N GLU A 164 -1.49 6.60 -4.08
CA GLU A 164 -1.81 7.14 -2.76
C GLU A 164 -3.29 6.99 -2.40
N LEU A 165 -4.17 6.95 -3.41
CA LEU A 165 -5.60 6.63 -3.22
C LEU A 165 -5.74 5.12 -3.10
N ARG A 166 -5.53 4.62 -1.89
CA ARG A 166 -5.52 3.20 -1.55
C ARG A 166 -6.25 2.96 -0.25
N VAL A 167 -7.04 1.88 -0.23
CA VAL A 167 -7.74 1.42 0.96
C VAL A 167 -7.65 -0.10 1.07
N ARG A 168 -7.64 -0.61 2.29
CA ARG A 168 -7.56 -2.04 2.58
C ARG A 168 -8.63 -2.41 3.62
N GLN A 169 -9.31 -3.52 3.39
CA GLN A 169 -10.26 -4.06 4.35
C GLN A 169 -10.00 -5.55 4.54
N LYS A 170 -9.90 -5.95 5.81
CA LYS A 170 -9.83 -7.36 6.20
C LYS A 170 -11.24 -7.94 6.32
N PHE A 171 -11.38 -9.20 5.97
CA PHE A 171 -12.59 -9.96 6.19
C PHE A 171 -12.29 -11.41 6.59
N LEU A 172 -13.26 -12.03 7.23
CA LEU A 172 -13.20 -13.42 7.67
C LEU A 172 -14.09 -14.27 6.77
N THR A 173 -13.57 -15.43 6.35
CA THR A 173 -14.37 -16.45 5.67
C THR A 173 -14.96 -17.44 6.68
N ALA A 174 -16.19 -17.87 6.42
CA ALA A 174 -16.87 -18.94 7.12
C ALA A 174 -17.12 -20.13 6.16
N PRO A 175 -17.41 -21.33 6.69
CA PRO A 175 -17.79 -22.49 5.89
C PRO A 175 -19.01 -22.27 5.03
#